data_96b22dcbd65ed0cb0b9b3672d299841d
#
_entry.id   96b22dcbd65ed0cb0b9b3672d299841d
#
_cell.length_a   1.000
_cell.length_b   1.000
_cell.length_c   1.000
_cell.angle_alpha   90.00
_cell.angle_beta   90.00
_cell.angle_gamma   90.00
#
_symmetry.space_group_name_H-M   'P 1'
#
loop_
_entity.id
_entity.type
_entity.pdbx_description
1 polymer ?
#
loop_
_entity_poly.entity_id
_entity_poly.type
_entity_poly.pdbx_seq_one_letter_code
_entity_poly.pdbx_strand_id
1 'polypeptide(L)'
;MSFRPACVALCFYLVFLGAARGQQTGSTAVITQGSSTGSPQTEQPAQDQPSLADIARKVRKDKPADVRMTEAEGKELFRSVDKVFDFASEDTGFPKHSAVKKAVVGQADIEKFTKNRLARAEYSQRFARSELTMKKFGLLPRDFDLKEFLVKANGQSIAGLYDEETKTIWLLNTVSFDKQGPILAHELTHALQDQNYDLGRWAKAGERPAGKVKTGDDDNGVVDEGTTARHAIVEGQAMVVYIDYLLAPFGRNLKDTPGVVASMEDTAVSATIDTELMHKAPMVLREAGSFPYREGLFFEADILGKRGKQAAFQGVFAQPPRNTHEVFDSNAYLERAKLTPVVIPDVRPLLSNDYEVFDSGSFGELDVRALLKQFGDKHGATDFAPAWQGGTYVAFKRSQPGSATNSASAQPTTADVALLYVSHWKNTQAAEHFARFYATTVAKRYKDASVQPVPVCATAPCPVGAALVSTEEGPVIVEEWPDNTVIVSESFDSATAAKLSSAVRTPGREQHASTESQDELSMRLYALPAFRAFQERIANEILRGIIIGR
;
A
#
# COMPACT_ATOMS: atom_id res chain seq x y z
N MET A 1 16.40 28.57 11.82
CA MET A 1 15.91 29.57 10.85
C MET A 1 14.93 28.89 9.95
N SER A 2 13.66 29.19 10.14
CA SER A 2 12.52 28.49 9.58
C SER A 2 12.24 29.04 8.18
N PHE A 3 12.36 28.22 7.15
CA PHE A 3 11.82 28.55 5.83
C PHE A 3 10.37 28.05 5.74
N ARG A 4 9.46 28.99 5.60
CA ARG A 4 8.02 28.77 5.43
C ARG A 4 7.72 28.29 3.98
N PRO A 5 6.81 27.33 3.80
CA PRO A 5 6.36 26.90 2.47
C PRO A 5 5.27 27.82 1.92
N ALA A 6 5.59 29.06 1.63
CA ALA A 6 4.62 30.05 1.13
C ALA A 6 4.63 30.22 -0.41
N CYS A 7 5.62 29.66 -1.11
CA CYS A 7 5.75 29.87 -2.57
C CYS A 7 5.03 28.84 -3.46
N VAL A 8 4.66 27.68 -2.92
CA VAL A 8 4.03 26.62 -3.73
C VAL A 8 2.51 26.77 -3.84
N ALA A 9 1.88 27.39 -2.84
CA ALA A 9 0.44 27.69 -2.87
C ALA A 9 0.04 28.77 -3.90
N LEU A 10 0.98 29.63 -4.33
CA LEU A 10 0.68 30.73 -5.23
C LEU A 10 0.47 30.33 -6.71
N CYS A 11 1.02 29.20 -7.14
CA CYS A 11 0.83 28.73 -8.52
C CYS A 11 -0.54 28.10 -8.79
N PHE A 12 -1.24 27.63 -7.76
CA PHE A 12 -2.58 27.04 -7.92
C PHE A 12 -3.74 28.04 -7.75
N TYR A 13 -3.51 29.16 -7.06
CA TYR A 13 -4.57 30.17 -6.80
C TYR A 13 -4.82 31.11 -7.99
N LEU A 14 -3.88 31.22 -8.94
CA LEU A 14 -4.03 32.12 -10.10
C LEU A 14 -4.96 31.61 -11.22
N VAL A 15 -5.53 30.41 -11.10
CA VAL A 15 -6.48 29.85 -12.08
C VAL A 15 -7.95 30.15 -11.72
N PHE A 16 -8.25 30.62 -10.50
CA PHE A 16 -9.63 30.82 -10.03
C PHE A 16 -10.09 32.26 -9.84
N LEU A 17 -9.25 33.28 -10.06
CA LEU A 17 -9.62 34.69 -9.86
C LEU A 17 -9.52 35.52 -11.13
N GLY A 18 -10.34 35.17 -12.11
CA GLY A 18 -10.58 35.94 -13.31
C GLY A 18 -11.98 36.54 -13.33
N ALA A 19 -12.47 37.18 -12.26
CA ALA A 19 -13.61 38.09 -12.31
C ALA A 19 -13.83 38.82 -10.97
N ALA A 20 -13.13 39.91 -10.70
CA ALA A 20 -13.67 41.03 -9.92
C ALA A 20 -12.78 42.27 -10.13
N ARG A 21 -13.46 43.35 -10.48
CA ARG A 21 -12.92 44.66 -10.83
C ARG A 21 -12.30 45.41 -9.66
N GLY A 22 -11.19 46.04 -9.90
CA GLY A 22 -10.79 47.42 -9.67
C GLY A 22 -10.97 48.08 -8.32
N GLN A 23 -9.86 48.58 -7.79
CA GLN A 23 -9.69 50.01 -7.47
C GLN A 23 -8.24 50.29 -7.06
N GLN A 24 -7.73 51.41 -7.57
CA GLN A 24 -6.42 51.98 -7.31
C GLN A 24 -6.31 52.58 -5.92
N THR A 25 -5.12 52.52 -5.29
CA THR A 25 -4.52 53.71 -4.65
C THR A 25 -3.00 53.52 -4.61
N GLY A 26 -2.31 54.60 -4.98
CA GLY A 26 -0.85 54.63 -5.10
C GLY A 26 -0.14 54.91 -3.77
N SER A 27 1.13 54.65 -3.75
CA SER A 27 2.10 55.43 -3.00
C SER A 27 3.52 55.22 -3.55
N THR A 28 4.21 56.33 -3.63
CA THR A 28 5.52 56.65 -4.19
C THR A 28 6.67 56.21 -3.25
N ALA A 29 7.77 55.67 -3.76
CA ALA A 29 9.09 55.86 -3.14
C ALA A 29 10.24 55.57 -4.12
N VAL A 30 10.91 56.61 -4.42
CA VAL A 30 12.33 57.00 -4.49
C VAL A 30 13.33 55.99 -5.03
N ILE A 31 13.94 56.41 -6.13
CA ILE A 31 15.08 55.86 -6.84
C ILE A 31 16.41 56.30 -6.18
N THR A 32 17.35 55.35 -5.98
CA THR A 32 18.77 55.72 -5.88
C THR A 32 19.56 54.92 -6.92
N GLN A 33 20.24 55.64 -7.80
CA GLN A 33 21.15 55.16 -8.83
C GLN A 33 22.47 54.69 -8.24
N GLY A 34 22.97 53.57 -8.74
CA GLY A 34 24.36 53.17 -8.62
C GLY A 34 24.80 52.55 -9.95
N SER A 35 25.62 53.30 -10.67
CA SER A 35 26.22 52.91 -11.93
C SER A 35 27.39 51.94 -11.75
N SER A 36 27.43 50.83 -12.46
CA SER A 36 28.66 50.14 -12.84
C SER A 36 28.56 49.59 -14.27
N THR A 37 29.50 49.97 -15.09
CA THR A 37 29.73 49.59 -16.46
C THR A 37 30.19 48.13 -16.56
N GLY A 38 29.49 47.33 -17.38
CA GLY A 38 29.91 46.00 -17.80
C GLY A 38 29.40 45.70 -19.22
N SER A 39 30.28 45.27 -20.09
CA SER A 39 30.07 44.99 -21.52
C SER A 39 28.97 44.01 -21.82
N PRO A 40 28.31 44.07 -22.98
CA PRO A 40 27.21 43.20 -23.33
C PRO A 40 27.69 41.80 -23.69
N GLN A 41 27.34 40.80 -22.90
CA GLN A 41 27.29 39.42 -23.35
C GLN A 41 25.99 39.18 -24.12
N THR A 42 26.12 38.68 -25.34
CA THR A 42 25.02 38.25 -26.19
C THR A 42 24.28 37.10 -25.54
N GLU A 43 23.13 37.38 -24.92
CA GLU A 43 22.17 36.35 -24.49
C GLU A 43 21.57 35.70 -25.76
N GLN A 44 21.80 34.40 -25.91
CA GLN A 44 20.98 33.56 -26.78
C GLN A 44 19.56 33.54 -26.24
N PRO A 45 18.51 33.66 -27.10
CA PRO A 45 17.14 33.57 -26.62
C PRO A 45 16.89 32.20 -25.99
N ALA A 46 16.52 32.21 -24.72
CA ALA A 46 16.02 31.05 -24.03
C ALA A 46 14.83 30.50 -24.84
N GLN A 47 14.95 29.27 -25.30
CA GLN A 47 13.82 28.55 -25.89
C GLN A 47 12.66 28.56 -24.87
N ASP A 48 11.51 29.08 -25.27
CA ASP A 48 10.26 29.11 -24.53
C ASP A 48 9.84 27.67 -24.21
N GLN A 49 10.32 27.15 -23.09
CA GLN A 49 9.87 25.85 -22.60
C GLN A 49 8.47 26.02 -21.98
N PRO A 50 7.49 25.19 -22.40
CA PRO A 50 6.13 25.31 -21.89
C PRO A 50 6.12 25.13 -20.36
N SER A 51 5.37 25.99 -19.67
CA SER A 51 5.19 25.89 -18.23
C SER A 51 4.39 24.64 -17.86
N LEU A 52 4.49 24.15 -16.61
CA LEU A 52 3.65 23.07 -16.10
C LEU A 52 2.16 23.39 -16.26
N ALA A 53 1.78 24.68 -16.19
CA ALA A 53 0.42 25.12 -16.45
C ALA A 53 0.00 24.97 -17.92
N ASP A 54 0.92 25.11 -18.89
CA ASP A 54 0.64 24.90 -20.31
C ASP A 54 0.52 23.41 -20.62
N ILE A 55 1.33 22.58 -19.98
CA ILE A 55 1.22 21.12 -20.02
C ILE A 55 -0.14 20.70 -19.48
N ALA A 56 -0.53 21.15 -18.29
CA ALA A 56 -1.82 20.88 -17.69
C ALA A 56 -3.00 21.38 -18.55
N ARG A 57 -2.88 22.54 -19.21
CA ARG A 57 -3.90 23.06 -20.15
C ARG A 57 -4.03 22.22 -21.41
N LYS A 58 -2.92 21.70 -21.96
CA LYS A 58 -2.94 20.86 -23.15
C LYS A 58 -3.61 19.51 -22.86
N VAL A 59 -3.33 18.94 -21.68
CA VAL A 59 -3.97 17.72 -21.19
C VAL A 59 -5.47 17.92 -20.88
N ARG A 60 -5.90 19.16 -20.49
CA ARG A 60 -7.29 19.50 -20.18
C ARG A 60 -8.20 19.73 -21.40
N LYS A 61 -7.67 19.96 -22.58
CA LYS A 61 -8.46 20.34 -23.77
C LYS A 61 -9.27 19.19 -24.39
N ASP A 62 -9.17 17.98 -23.85
CA ASP A 62 -9.80 16.83 -24.44
C ASP A 62 -11.16 16.50 -23.81
N LYS A 63 -12.07 16.19 -24.69
CA LYS A 63 -13.53 16.04 -24.66
C LYS A 63 -14.12 15.18 -23.51
N PRO A 64 -15.47 15.24 -23.33
CA PRO A 64 -16.18 14.50 -22.29
C PRO A 64 -16.01 12.97 -22.38
N ALA A 65 -16.05 12.35 -21.21
CA ALA A 65 -15.57 11.00 -20.87
C ALA A 65 -16.37 9.81 -21.46
N ASP A 66 -17.18 9.96 -22.50
CA ASP A 66 -18.14 8.90 -22.90
C ASP A 66 -17.97 8.36 -24.32
N VAL A 67 -16.78 8.51 -24.91
CA VAL A 67 -16.51 7.97 -26.25
C VAL A 67 -15.74 6.66 -26.12
N ARG A 68 -16.45 5.55 -26.30
CA ARG A 68 -15.83 4.23 -26.45
C ARG A 68 -14.89 4.22 -27.65
N MET A 69 -13.73 3.57 -27.49
CA MET A 69 -12.78 3.34 -28.56
C MET A 69 -13.42 2.52 -29.68
N THR A 70 -13.32 3.00 -30.91
CA THR A 70 -13.80 2.28 -32.10
C THR A 70 -12.81 1.17 -32.48
N GLU A 71 -13.25 0.22 -33.32
CA GLU A 71 -12.36 -0.84 -33.83
C GLU A 71 -11.19 -0.27 -34.65
N ALA A 72 -11.39 0.83 -35.37
CA ALA A 72 -10.36 1.50 -36.13
C ALA A 72 -9.29 2.13 -35.21
N GLU A 73 -9.72 2.81 -34.16
CA GLU A 73 -8.84 3.37 -33.13
C GLU A 73 -8.08 2.26 -32.38
N GLY A 74 -8.72 1.11 -32.09
CA GLY A 74 -8.03 -0.04 -31.52
C GLY A 74 -6.94 -0.61 -32.42
N LYS A 75 -7.17 -0.66 -33.75
CA LYS A 75 -6.15 -1.06 -34.71
C LYS A 75 -4.99 -0.05 -34.80
N GLU A 76 -5.28 1.24 -34.70
CA GLU A 76 -4.26 2.28 -34.67
C GLU A 76 -3.44 2.23 -33.39
N LEU A 77 -4.09 2.06 -32.22
CA LEU A 77 -3.43 1.86 -30.94
C LEU A 77 -2.47 0.65 -30.99
N PHE A 78 -2.90 -0.45 -31.59
CA PHE A 78 -2.03 -1.63 -31.78
C PHE A 78 -0.82 -1.36 -32.66
N ARG A 79 -0.88 -0.41 -33.60
CA ARG A 79 0.28 0.01 -34.40
C ARG A 79 1.26 0.86 -33.57
N SER A 80 0.77 1.58 -32.57
CA SER A 80 1.63 2.41 -31.70
C SER A 80 2.33 1.59 -30.61
N VAL A 81 1.89 0.36 -30.32
CA VAL A 81 2.44 -0.49 -29.26
C VAL A 81 3.96 -0.59 -29.34
N ASP A 82 4.51 -0.86 -30.52
CA ASP A 82 5.96 -1.06 -30.67
C ASP A 82 6.74 0.21 -30.32
N LYS A 83 6.24 1.40 -30.69
CA LYS A 83 6.86 2.69 -30.34
C LYS A 83 6.78 2.97 -28.83
N VAL A 84 5.65 2.67 -28.21
CA VAL A 84 5.47 2.85 -26.77
C VAL A 84 6.34 1.84 -26.01
N PHE A 85 6.49 0.64 -26.56
CA PHE A 85 7.36 -0.39 -25.98
C PHE A 85 8.85 -0.02 -26.09
N ASP A 86 9.27 0.59 -27.21
CA ASP A 86 10.60 1.15 -27.34
C ASP A 86 10.85 2.27 -26.32
N PHE A 87 9.89 3.18 -26.17
CA PHE A 87 9.95 4.23 -25.17
C PHE A 87 10.11 3.65 -23.75
N ALA A 88 9.25 2.72 -23.33
CA ALA A 88 9.33 2.10 -22.02
C ALA A 88 10.64 1.35 -21.80
N SER A 89 11.17 0.68 -22.83
CA SER A 89 12.47 0.00 -22.79
C SER A 89 13.64 0.97 -22.62
N GLU A 90 13.64 2.09 -23.35
CA GLU A 90 14.64 3.14 -23.20
C GLU A 90 14.55 3.82 -21.84
N ASP A 91 13.33 4.07 -21.39
CA ASP A 91 13.08 4.77 -20.13
C ASP A 91 13.45 3.94 -18.92
N THR A 92 13.14 2.65 -18.88
CA THR A 92 13.52 1.74 -17.79
C THR A 92 14.95 1.21 -17.90
N GLY A 93 15.49 1.13 -19.12
CA GLY A 93 16.72 0.41 -19.43
C GLY A 93 16.53 -1.12 -19.41
N PHE A 94 15.29 -1.63 -19.41
CA PHE A 94 15.00 -3.06 -19.53
C PHE A 94 14.97 -3.48 -21.00
N PRO A 95 15.76 -4.48 -21.41
CA PRO A 95 15.73 -4.97 -22.79
C PRO A 95 14.40 -5.69 -23.08
N LYS A 96 13.93 -5.54 -24.32
CA LYS A 96 12.81 -6.31 -24.87
C LYS A 96 13.31 -7.68 -25.30
N HIS A 97 12.66 -8.75 -24.82
CA HIS A 97 13.02 -10.12 -25.19
C HIS A 97 11.99 -10.74 -26.15
N SER A 98 10.75 -10.32 -26.11
CA SER A 98 9.69 -10.83 -26.98
C SER A 98 8.60 -9.78 -27.25
N ALA A 99 7.84 -10.00 -28.31
CA ALA A 99 6.64 -9.22 -28.58
C ALA A 99 5.55 -9.54 -27.54
N VAL A 100 4.75 -8.53 -27.20
CA VAL A 100 3.64 -8.66 -26.25
C VAL A 100 2.35 -8.94 -27.01
N LYS A 101 1.58 -9.92 -26.54
CA LYS A 101 0.23 -10.15 -27.01
C LYS A 101 -0.66 -8.99 -26.57
N LYS A 102 -1.66 -8.65 -27.37
CA LYS A 102 -2.54 -7.51 -27.13
C LYS A 102 -3.97 -7.83 -27.52
N ALA A 103 -4.93 -7.39 -26.71
CA ALA A 103 -6.35 -7.55 -26.94
C ALA A 103 -7.11 -6.30 -26.50
N VAL A 104 -8.14 -5.92 -27.26
CA VAL A 104 -9.14 -4.95 -26.78
C VAL A 104 -10.30 -5.76 -26.22
N VAL A 105 -10.69 -5.46 -24.99
CA VAL A 105 -11.70 -6.20 -24.24
C VAL A 105 -12.78 -5.26 -23.72
N GLY A 106 -13.95 -5.82 -23.44
CA GLY A 106 -15.04 -5.11 -22.78
C GLY A 106 -15.01 -5.34 -21.26
N GLN A 107 -15.82 -4.55 -20.56
CA GLN A 107 -15.98 -4.68 -19.11
C GLN A 107 -16.43 -6.09 -18.68
N ALA A 108 -17.32 -6.72 -19.45
CA ALA A 108 -17.81 -8.07 -19.17
C ALA A 108 -16.70 -9.14 -19.18
N ASP A 109 -15.66 -8.94 -20.01
CA ASP A 109 -14.52 -9.86 -20.09
C ASP A 109 -13.69 -9.78 -18.82
N ILE A 110 -13.47 -8.56 -18.30
CA ILE A 110 -12.76 -8.32 -17.04
C ILE A 110 -13.54 -8.87 -15.85
N GLU A 111 -14.86 -8.66 -15.80
CA GLU A 111 -15.70 -9.25 -14.74
C GLU A 111 -15.62 -10.78 -14.74
N LYS A 112 -15.68 -11.39 -15.91
CA LYS A 112 -15.54 -12.85 -16.07
C LYS A 112 -14.16 -13.33 -15.62
N PHE A 113 -13.11 -12.63 -16.00
CA PHE A 113 -11.73 -12.91 -15.59
C PHE A 113 -11.59 -12.86 -14.06
N THR A 114 -12.08 -11.79 -13.44
CA THR A 114 -12.05 -11.61 -11.98
C THR A 114 -12.84 -12.68 -11.25
N LYS A 115 -14.08 -12.96 -11.69
CA LYS A 115 -14.91 -14.02 -11.10
C LYS A 115 -14.24 -15.39 -11.19
N ASN A 116 -13.63 -15.72 -12.32
CA ASN A 116 -12.94 -17.01 -12.51
C ASN A 116 -11.72 -17.13 -11.59
N ARG A 117 -10.97 -16.06 -11.38
CA ARG A 117 -9.84 -16.05 -10.43
C ARG A 117 -10.28 -16.19 -8.97
N LEU A 118 -11.35 -15.50 -8.57
CA LEU A 118 -11.94 -15.63 -7.22
C LEU A 118 -12.53 -17.01 -6.93
N ALA A 119 -12.97 -17.72 -7.95
CA ALA A 119 -13.61 -19.04 -7.80
C ALA A 119 -12.60 -20.19 -7.59
N ARG A 120 -11.29 -19.96 -7.74
CA ARG A 120 -10.28 -21.00 -7.47
C ARG A 120 -10.32 -21.35 -5.99
N ALA A 121 -10.49 -22.64 -5.66
CA ALA A 121 -10.73 -23.10 -4.29
C ALA A 121 -9.60 -22.72 -3.31
N GLU A 122 -8.36 -22.72 -3.78
CA GLU A 122 -7.18 -22.32 -3.00
C GLU A 122 -7.26 -20.87 -2.51
N TYR A 123 -7.86 -19.96 -3.31
CA TYR A 123 -8.04 -18.57 -2.94
C TYR A 123 -9.22 -18.35 -1.99
N SER A 124 -10.27 -19.16 -2.09
CA SER A 124 -11.50 -18.93 -1.33
C SER A 124 -11.31 -19.15 0.18
N GLN A 125 -10.57 -20.18 0.59
CA GLN A 125 -10.32 -20.49 2.01
C GLN A 125 -9.36 -19.47 2.64
N ARG A 126 -8.27 -19.12 1.95
CA ARG A 126 -7.31 -18.12 2.42
C ARG A 126 -7.98 -16.76 2.54
N PHE A 127 -8.79 -16.40 1.56
CA PHE A 127 -9.56 -15.16 1.55
C PHE A 127 -10.47 -15.03 2.77
N ALA A 128 -11.24 -16.06 3.09
CA ALA A 128 -12.14 -16.05 4.23
C ALA A 128 -11.38 -15.93 5.58
N ARG A 129 -10.21 -16.57 5.70
CA ARG A 129 -9.34 -16.43 6.89
C ARG A 129 -8.81 -15.00 7.03
N SER A 130 -8.23 -14.44 5.96
CA SER A 130 -7.70 -13.06 5.97
C SER A 130 -8.80 -12.04 6.29
N GLU A 131 -10.00 -12.19 5.69
CA GLU A 131 -11.14 -11.33 6.00
C GLU A 131 -11.50 -11.36 7.48
N LEU A 132 -11.57 -12.56 8.05
CA LEU A 132 -11.95 -12.75 9.44
C LEU A 132 -10.87 -12.18 10.39
N THR A 133 -9.61 -12.39 10.09
CA THR A 133 -8.48 -11.81 10.84
C THR A 133 -8.49 -10.29 10.79
N MET A 134 -8.72 -9.69 9.61
CA MET A 134 -8.86 -8.23 9.47
C MET A 134 -10.05 -7.68 10.27
N LYS A 135 -11.19 -8.40 10.30
CA LYS A 135 -12.33 -8.04 11.14
C LYS A 135 -11.96 -8.10 12.63
N LYS A 136 -11.17 -9.10 13.04
CA LYS A 136 -10.70 -9.25 14.41
C LYS A 136 -9.79 -8.10 14.83
N PHE A 137 -8.87 -7.65 13.97
CA PHE A 137 -8.06 -6.46 14.19
C PHE A 137 -8.86 -5.14 14.18
N GLY A 138 -10.07 -5.13 13.61
CA GLY A 138 -10.85 -3.92 13.40
C GLY A 138 -10.49 -3.14 12.14
N LEU A 139 -9.71 -3.72 11.23
CA LEU A 139 -9.41 -3.17 9.91
C LEU A 139 -10.63 -3.21 9.00
N LEU A 140 -11.48 -4.23 9.15
CA LEU A 140 -12.77 -4.34 8.49
C LEU A 140 -13.91 -4.31 9.53
N PRO A 141 -15.05 -3.66 9.22
CA PRO A 141 -16.26 -3.82 10.00
C PRO A 141 -16.68 -5.30 10.07
N ARG A 142 -17.28 -5.73 11.18
CA ARG A 142 -17.65 -7.14 11.39
C ARG A 142 -18.66 -7.68 10.38
N ASP A 143 -19.56 -6.83 9.92
CA ASP A 143 -20.60 -7.11 8.92
C ASP A 143 -20.16 -6.87 7.47
N PHE A 144 -18.91 -6.45 7.26
CA PHE A 144 -18.39 -6.17 5.92
C PHE A 144 -18.21 -7.46 5.12
N ASP A 145 -18.71 -7.50 3.88
CA ASP A 145 -18.48 -8.57 2.91
C ASP A 145 -17.40 -8.14 1.92
N LEU A 146 -16.18 -8.58 2.18
CA LEU A 146 -15.01 -8.24 1.37
C LEU A 146 -15.12 -8.82 -0.04
N LYS A 147 -15.69 -10.03 -0.18
CA LYS A 147 -15.85 -10.67 -1.48
C LYS A 147 -16.87 -9.92 -2.35
N GLU A 148 -18.01 -9.57 -1.78
CA GLU A 148 -19.02 -8.78 -2.48
C GLU A 148 -18.48 -7.41 -2.87
N PHE A 149 -17.75 -6.75 -1.94
CA PHE A 149 -17.11 -5.47 -2.21
C PHE A 149 -16.14 -5.56 -3.39
N LEU A 150 -15.24 -6.54 -3.40
CA LEU A 150 -14.24 -6.69 -4.47
C LEU A 150 -14.89 -7.03 -5.83
N VAL A 151 -15.93 -7.85 -5.84
CA VAL A 151 -16.67 -8.12 -7.08
C VAL A 151 -17.30 -6.84 -7.65
N LYS A 152 -17.94 -6.03 -6.79
CA LYS A 152 -18.52 -4.73 -7.20
C LYS A 152 -17.44 -3.74 -7.63
N ALA A 153 -16.33 -3.69 -6.89
CA ALA A 153 -15.22 -2.80 -7.19
C ALA A 153 -14.59 -3.12 -8.55
N ASN A 154 -14.39 -4.37 -8.88
CA ASN A 154 -13.77 -4.79 -10.13
C ASN A 154 -14.68 -4.63 -11.35
N GLY A 155 -16.01 -4.54 -11.15
CA GLY A 155 -16.97 -4.34 -12.23
C GLY A 155 -16.99 -2.94 -12.84
N GLN A 156 -16.27 -1.97 -12.33
CA GLN A 156 -16.54 -0.58 -12.69
C GLN A 156 -15.45 0.18 -13.44
N SER A 157 -14.16 -0.19 -13.48
CA SER A 157 -13.18 0.64 -14.20
C SER A 157 -11.73 0.14 -14.16
N ILE A 158 -11.38 -0.81 -14.98
CA ILE A 158 -9.97 -1.06 -15.37
C ILE A 158 -9.76 -0.34 -16.71
N ALA A 159 -8.65 0.36 -16.92
CA ALA A 159 -8.35 1.00 -18.20
C ALA A 159 -7.41 0.15 -19.07
N GLY A 160 -6.51 -0.59 -18.44
CA GLY A 160 -5.60 -1.55 -19.02
C GLY A 160 -5.23 -2.62 -18.00
N LEU A 161 -4.65 -3.72 -18.44
CA LEU A 161 -4.16 -4.81 -17.59
C LEU A 161 -3.11 -5.61 -18.36
N TYR A 162 -1.94 -5.80 -17.78
CA TYR A 162 -1.01 -6.83 -18.22
C TYR A 162 -1.28 -8.14 -17.49
N ASP A 163 -1.63 -9.18 -18.21
CA ASP A 163 -1.80 -10.52 -17.66
C ASP A 163 -0.50 -11.30 -17.77
N GLU A 164 0.18 -11.48 -16.65
CA GLU A 164 1.45 -12.20 -16.55
C GLU A 164 1.35 -13.69 -16.86
N GLU A 165 0.16 -14.33 -16.72
CA GLU A 165 -0.04 -15.75 -17.05
C GLU A 165 -0.09 -15.95 -18.57
N THR A 166 -0.81 -15.08 -19.29
CA THR A 166 -0.99 -15.20 -20.75
C THR A 166 -0.02 -14.34 -21.56
N LYS A 167 0.76 -13.47 -20.89
CA LYS A 167 1.68 -12.47 -21.48
C LYS A 167 0.93 -11.55 -22.46
N THR A 168 -0.24 -11.08 -22.02
CA THR A 168 -1.16 -10.31 -22.86
C THR A 168 -1.52 -8.99 -22.19
N ILE A 169 -1.43 -7.89 -22.93
CA ILE A 169 -2.00 -6.61 -22.52
C ILE A 169 -3.46 -6.56 -22.95
N TRP A 170 -4.34 -6.32 -22.00
CA TRP A 170 -5.76 -6.11 -22.21
C TRP A 170 -6.06 -4.62 -22.08
N LEU A 171 -6.53 -4.00 -23.15
CA LEU A 171 -6.91 -2.60 -23.20
C LEU A 171 -8.43 -2.49 -23.24
N LEU A 172 -9.02 -1.67 -22.37
CA LEU A 172 -10.47 -1.54 -22.32
C LEU A 172 -10.99 -0.58 -23.38
N ASN A 173 -12.04 -1.01 -24.07
CA ASN A 173 -12.72 -0.19 -25.07
C ASN A 173 -13.53 0.97 -24.49
N THR A 174 -13.66 1.07 -23.16
CA THR A 174 -14.32 2.18 -22.46
C THR A 174 -13.41 3.39 -22.25
N VAL A 175 -12.13 3.28 -22.54
CA VAL A 175 -11.16 4.38 -22.47
C VAL A 175 -10.95 4.96 -23.85
N SER A 176 -11.02 6.29 -23.97
CA SER A 176 -10.83 6.98 -25.24
C SER A 176 -9.40 6.81 -25.76
N PHE A 177 -9.24 6.77 -27.08
CA PHE A 177 -7.96 6.51 -27.75
C PHE A 177 -6.83 7.45 -27.31
N ASP A 178 -7.11 8.73 -27.15
CA ASP A 178 -6.17 9.78 -26.74
C ASP A 178 -5.59 9.56 -25.33
N LYS A 179 -6.29 8.80 -24.46
CA LYS A 179 -5.86 8.49 -23.09
C LYS A 179 -5.13 7.15 -22.98
N GLN A 180 -5.13 6.35 -24.03
CA GLN A 180 -4.55 5.01 -24.01
C GLN A 180 -3.01 5.01 -24.02
N GLY A 181 -2.36 6.02 -24.59
CA GLY A 181 -0.91 6.04 -24.73
C GLY A 181 -0.15 5.89 -23.40
N PRO A 182 -0.40 6.75 -22.40
CA PRO A 182 0.24 6.63 -21.08
C PRO A 182 -0.11 5.31 -20.35
N ILE A 183 -1.36 4.85 -20.47
CA ILE A 183 -1.79 3.57 -19.90
C ILE A 183 -1.02 2.43 -20.56
N LEU A 184 -0.90 2.45 -21.88
CA LEU A 184 -0.11 1.46 -22.62
C LEU A 184 1.37 1.49 -22.21
N ALA A 185 1.96 2.65 -21.92
CA ALA A 185 3.32 2.75 -21.41
C ALA A 185 3.47 2.08 -20.04
N HIS A 186 2.50 2.26 -19.14
CA HIS A 186 2.43 1.59 -17.85
C HIS A 186 2.36 0.06 -18.02
N GLU A 187 1.40 -0.45 -18.80
CA GLU A 187 1.21 -1.89 -18.99
C GLU A 187 2.40 -2.56 -19.72
N LEU A 188 3.03 -1.84 -20.64
CA LEU A 188 4.25 -2.31 -21.33
C LEU A 188 5.45 -2.33 -20.39
N THR A 189 5.48 -1.48 -19.37
CA THR A 189 6.49 -1.55 -18.32
C THR A 189 6.36 -2.86 -17.54
N HIS A 190 5.14 -3.28 -17.19
CA HIS A 190 4.93 -4.60 -16.57
C HIS A 190 5.39 -5.74 -17.47
N ALA A 191 5.15 -5.63 -18.79
CA ALA A 191 5.65 -6.64 -19.73
C ALA A 191 7.19 -6.68 -19.75
N LEU A 192 7.89 -5.54 -19.66
CA LEU A 192 9.35 -5.48 -19.55
C LEU A 192 9.85 -6.08 -18.24
N GLN A 193 9.23 -5.70 -17.13
CA GLN A 193 9.55 -6.23 -15.79
C GLN A 193 9.42 -7.76 -15.80
N ASP A 194 8.31 -8.27 -16.34
CA ASP A 194 8.05 -9.71 -16.42
C ASP A 194 9.03 -10.45 -17.34
N GLN A 195 9.37 -9.88 -18.49
CA GLN A 195 10.35 -10.46 -19.42
C GLN A 195 11.77 -10.53 -18.83
N ASN A 196 12.11 -9.62 -17.92
CA ASN A 196 13.46 -9.54 -17.33
C ASN A 196 13.57 -10.24 -15.98
N TYR A 197 12.49 -10.34 -15.22
CA TYR A 197 12.53 -10.81 -13.83
C TYR A 197 11.54 -11.93 -13.52
N ASP A 198 10.63 -12.31 -14.44
CA ASP A 198 9.56 -13.28 -14.17
C ASP A 198 8.76 -12.83 -12.92
N LEU A 199 7.86 -11.85 -13.11
CA LEU A 199 7.13 -11.18 -12.01
C LEU A 199 6.44 -12.16 -11.07
N GLY A 200 5.82 -13.22 -11.61
CA GLY A 200 5.16 -14.22 -10.80
C GLY A 200 6.13 -14.96 -9.86
N ARG A 201 7.33 -15.28 -10.33
CA ARG A 201 8.37 -15.91 -9.54
C ARG A 201 9.03 -14.93 -8.58
N TRP A 202 9.29 -13.72 -9.05
CA TRP A 202 9.93 -12.68 -8.25
C TRP A 202 9.04 -12.22 -7.07
N ALA A 203 7.74 -12.07 -7.27
CA ALA A 203 6.78 -11.79 -6.20
C ALA A 203 6.77 -12.92 -5.16
N LYS A 204 6.68 -14.18 -5.61
CA LYS A 204 6.72 -15.36 -4.74
C LYS A 204 8.05 -15.52 -3.98
N ALA A 205 9.14 -14.95 -4.46
CA ALA A 205 10.40 -14.96 -3.70
C ALA A 205 10.34 -14.12 -2.42
N GLY A 206 9.35 -13.22 -2.29
CA GLY A 206 8.97 -12.55 -1.04
C GLY A 206 8.19 -13.47 -0.08
N GLU A 207 7.60 -14.55 -0.59
CA GLU A 207 6.83 -15.56 0.15
C GLU A 207 7.75 -16.70 0.63
N ARG A 208 8.85 -16.42 1.32
CA ARG A 208 9.69 -17.54 1.81
C ARG A 208 8.95 -18.29 2.91
N PRO A 209 8.96 -19.66 2.85
CA PRO A 209 8.43 -20.46 3.94
C PRO A 209 9.14 -20.09 5.24
N ALA A 210 8.40 -19.79 6.29
CA ALA A 210 8.89 -19.43 7.61
C ALA A 210 9.72 -20.54 8.30
N GLY A 211 10.12 -21.60 7.59
CA GLY A 211 10.74 -22.80 8.14
C GLY A 211 12.13 -23.17 7.62
N LYS A 212 12.70 -22.45 6.66
CA LYS A 212 14.06 -22.73 6.16
C LYS A 212 14.97 -21.51 6.26
N VAL A 213 15.12 -21.00 7.46
CA VAL A 213 16.14 -19.98 7.73
C VAL A 213 17.48 -20.68 7.88
N LYS A 214 18.32 -20.59 6.83
CA LYS A 214 19.76 -20.68 7.05
C LYS A 214 20.14 -19.38 7.74
N THR A 215 20.74 -19.50 8.92
CA THR A 215 21.35 -18.45 9.70
C THR A 215 22.30 -17.58 8.86
N GLY A 216 21.76 -16.53 8.36
CA GLY A 216 22.46 -15.42 7.72
C GLY A 216 21.58 -14.19 7.89
N ASP A 217 22.12 -13.11 8.33
CA ASP A 217 21.60 -11.89 8.91
C ASP A 217 20.31 -11.23 8.33
N ASP A 218 19.56 -11.84 7.42
CA ASP A 218 18.69 -11.05 6.57
C ASP A 218 17.18 -11.35 6.58
N ASP A 219 16.65 -12.41 7.24
CA ASP A 219 15.28 -12.75 6.85
C ASP A 219 14.47 -13.57 7.87
N ASN A 220 14.09 -12.99 8.99
CA ASN A 220 13.17 -13.65 9.91
C ASN A 220 11.82 -12.91 9.97
N GLY A 221 10.84 -13.41 9.21
CA GLY A 221 9.44 -13.28 9.61
C GLY A 221 8.61 -12.18 8.96
N VAL A 222 8.96 -11.66 7.75
CA VAL A 222 8.18 -10.57 7.12
C VAL A 222 7.74 -10.93 5.69
N VAL A 223 7.14 -12.10 5.54
CA VAL A 223 6.73 -12.63 4.21
C VAL A 223 5.71 -11.71 3.54
N ASP A 224 4.67 -11.27 4.27
CA ASP A 224 3.59 -10.44 3.72
C ASP A 224 4.06 -9.01 3.41
N GLU A 225 4.87 -8.46 4.28
CA GLU A 225 5.43 -7.13 4.15
C GLU A 225 6.36 -7.03 2.93
N GLY A 226 7.22 -8.04 2.75
CA GLY A 226 8.10 -8.12 1.57
C GLY A 226 7.32 -8.24 0.26
N THR A 227 6.23 -8.99 0.24
CA THR A 227 5.37 -9.11 -0.95
C THR A 227 4.66 -7.79 -1.26
N THR A 228 4.13 -7.12 -0.25
CA THR A 228 3.49 -5.81 -0.40
C THR A 228 4.47 -4.75 -0.88
N ALA A 229 5.69 -4.72 -0.31
CA ALA A 229 6.75 -3.82 -0.73
C ALA A 229 7.19 -4.09 -2.18
N ARG A 230 7.35 -5.36 -2.59
CA ARG A 230 7.67 -5.73 -3.98
C ARG A 230 6.59 -5.26 -4.96
N HIS A 231 5.32 -5.39 -4.58
CA HIS A 231 4.23 -4.90 -5.42
C HIS A 231 4.32 -3.37 -5.61
N ALA A 232 4.66 -2.62 -4.55
CA ALA A 232 4.88 -1.19 -4.67
C ALA A 232 6.02 -0.82 -5.63
N ILE A 233 7.07 -1.65 -5.74
CA ILE A 233 8.14 -1.44 -6.73
C ILE A 233 7.63 -1.65 -8.16
N VAL A 234 6.90 -2.74 -8.40
CA VAL A 234 6.36 -3.04 -9.73
C VAL A 234 5.50 -1.90 -10.23
N GLU A 235 4.55 -1.45 -9.40
CA GLU A 235 3.63 -0.38 -9.76
C GLU A 235 4.31 1.00 -9.78
N GLY A 236 5.19 1.27 -8.83
CA GLY A 236 5.92 2.54 -8.74
C GLY A 236 6.76 2.82 -9.98
N GLN A 237 7.48 1.83 -10.49
CA GLN A 237 8.24 1.95 -11.74
C GLN A 237 7.33 2.19 -12.95
N ALA A 238 6.23 1.46 -13.04
CA ALA A 238 5.27 1.65 -14.12
C ALA A 238 4.62 3.06 -14.07
N MET A 239 4.43 3.61 -12.86
CA MET A 239 3.98 5.00 -12.66
C MET A 239 5.03 6.02 -13.08
N VAL A 240 6.32 5.79 -12.84
CA VAL A 240 7.41 6.66 -13.34
C VAL A 240 7.36 6.72 -14.86
N VAL A 241 7.30 5.57 -15.54
CA VAL A 241 7.25 5.50 -17.01
C VAL A 241 5.97 6.14 -17.57
N TYR A 242 4.84 5.95 -16.89
CA TYR A 242 3.59 6.63 -17.25
C TYR A 242 3.75 8.16 -17.28
N ILE A 243 4.35 8.71 -16.21
CA ILE A 243 4.58 10.16 -16.10
C ILE A 243 5.60 10.63 -17.13
N ASP A 244 6.68 9.89 -17.30
CA ASP A 244 7.72 10.22 -18.28
C ASP A 244 7.16 10.21 -19.71
N TYR A 245 6.25 9.28 -20.02
CA TYR A 245 5.55 9.29 -21.29
C TYR A 245 4.69 10.54 -21.49
N LEU A 246 4.04 11.05 -20.45
CA LEU A 246 3.28 12.32 -20.49
C LEU A 246 4.20 13.55 -20.66
N LEU A 247 5.40 13.51 -20.09
CA LEU A 247 6.35 14.61 -20.10
C LEU A 247 7.23 14.62 -21.38
N ALA A 248 7.42 13.46 -22.02
CA ALA A 248 8.28 13.30 -23.19
C ALA A 248 7.97 14.24 -24.36
N PRO A 249 6.71 14.56 -24.74
CA PRO A 249 6.40 15.53 -25.78
C PRO A 249 6.91 16.96 -25.51
N PHE A 250 7.28 17.25 -24.25
CA PHE A 250 7.82 18.53 -23.80
C PHE A 250 9.34 18.48 -23.58
N GLY A 251 9.99 17.35 -23.94
CA GLY A 251 11.42 17.13 -23.71
C GLY A 251 11.80 17.03 -22.23
N ARG A 252 10.87 16.59 -21.37
CA ARG A 252 11.04 16.47 -19.93
C ARG A 252 10.81 15.04 -19.46
N ASN A 253 11.30 14.74 -18.28
CA ASN A 253 11.08 13.50 -17.55
C ASN A 253 10.93 13.79 -16.04
N LEU A 254 10.57 12.80 -15.26
CA LEU A 254 10.32 12.94 -13.82
C LEU A 254 11.60 13.30 -13.05
N LYS A 255 12.74 12.74 -13.45
CA LYS A 255 14.04 13.02 -12.82
C LYS A 255 14.38 14.52 -12.89
N ASP A 256 14.10 15.15 -14.03
CA ASP A 256 14.41 16.56 -14.28
C ASP A 256 13.30 17.51 -13.78
N THR A 257 12.16 16.95 -13.37
CA THR A 257 10.98 17.69 -12.87
C THR A 257 10.45 17.11 -11.53
N PRO A 258 11.27 17.07 -10.48
CA PRO A 258 10.87 16.45 -9.20
C PRO A 258 9.65 17.14 -8.55
N GLY A 259 9.39 18.41 -8.86
CA GLY A 259 8.21 19.14 -8.38
C GLY A 259 6.87 18.56 -8.89
N VAL A 260 6.88 17.76 -9.96
CA VAL A 260 5.68 17.05 -10.42
C VAL A 260 5.20 16.05 -9.38
N VAL A 261 6.10 15.25 -8.79
CA VAL A 261 5.77 14.27 -7.76
C VAL A 261 5.17 14.96 -6.53
N ALA A 262 5.81 16.04 -6.05
CA ALA A 262 5.29 16.81 -4.92
C ALA A 262 3.89 17.40 -5.19
N SER A 263 3.62 17.85 -6.42
CA SER A 263 2.28 18.36 -6.79
C SER A 263 1.23 17.26 -6.94
N MET A 264 1.64 16.02 -7.12
CA MET A 264 0.77 14.85 -7.21
C MET A 264 0.35 14.33 -5.84
N GLU A 265 1.11 14.60 -4.79
CA GLU A 265 0.84 14.10 -3.43
C GLU A 265 -0.58 14.45 -2.98
N ASP A 266 -0.98 15.71 -3.13
CA ASP A 266 -2.32 16.17 -2.79
C ASP A 266 -3.40 15.70 -3.79
N THR A 267 -3.07 15.65 -5.08
CA THR A 267 -4.01 15.35 -6.15
C THR A 267 -4.30 13.85 -6.24
N ALA A 268 -3.30 13.00 -6.10
CA ALA A 268 -3.45 11.54 -6.12
C ALA A 268 -4.30 11.06 -4.93
N VAL A 269 -4.13 11.65 -3.76
CA VAL A 269 -4.96 11.36 -2.57
C VAL A 269 -6.42 11.73 -2.83
N SER A 270 -6.68 12.89 -3.42
CA SER A 270 -8.04 13.37 -3.69
C SER A 270 -8.75 12.55 -4.77
N ALA A 271 -8.04 12.19 -5.85
CA ALA A 271 -8.63 11.43 -6.96
C ALA A 271 -9.03 10.00 -6.57
N THR A 272 -8.28 9.36 -5.66
CA THR A 272 -8.57 7.99 -5.19
C THR A 272 -9.87 7.90 -4.38
N ILE A 273 -10.30 9.00 -3.79
CA ILE A 273 -11.40 9.07 -2.83
C ILE A 273 -12.75 9.42 -3.51
N ASP A 274 -12.75 9.92 -4.74
CA ASP A 274 -13.89 10.59 -5.35
C ASP A 274 -14.99 9.66 -5.92
N THR A 275 -14.86 8.33 -5.75
CA THR A 275 -15.95 7.41 -6.13
C THR A 275 -16.82 7.06 -4.90
N GLU A 276 -18.15 6.96 -5.10
CA GLU A 276 -19.08 6.55 -4.04
C GLU A 276 -18.68 5.24 -3.35
N LEU A 277 -18.12 4.31 -4.13
CA LEU A 277 -17.64 3.04 -3.62
C LEU A 277 -16.43 3.22 -2.68
N MET A 278 -15.49 4.10 -3.05
CA MET A 278 -14.30 4.35 -2.22
C MET A 278 -14.62 5.15 -0.97
N HIS A 279 -15.59 6.05 -1.02
CA HIS A 279 -16.08 6.72 0.19
C HIS A 279 -16.62 5.74 1.23
N LYS A 280 -17.24 4.66 0.78
CA LYS A 280 -17.80 3.59 1.64
C LYS A 280 -16.79 2.50 2.00
N ALA A 281 -15.62 2.47 1.35
CA ALA A 281 -14.61 1.45 1.60
C ALA A 281 -13.95 1.64 2.97
N PRO A 282 -13.73 0.57 3.75
CA PRO A 282 -12.89 0.60 4.93
C PRO A 282 -11.49 1.18 4.62
N MET A 283 -10.88 1.81 5.62
CA MET A 283 -9.61 2.52 5.43
C MET A 283 -8.50 1.59 4.93
N VAL A 284 -8.46 0.35 5.42
CA VAL A 284 -7.46 -0.64 4.96
C VAL A 284 -7.54 -0.89 3.45
N LEU A 285 -8.74 -0.91 2.87
CA LEU A 285 -8.90 -1.10 1.43
C LEU A 285 -8.47 0.13 0.63
N ARG A 286 -8.72 1.32 1.18
CA ARG A 286 -8.30 2.59 0.57
C ARG A 286 -6.79 2.76 0.59
N GLU A 287 -6.17 2.55 1.75
CA GLU A 287 -4.72 2.67 1.92
C GLU A 287 -3.97 1.59 1.13
N ALA A 288 -4.38 0.33 1.28
CA ALA A 288 -3.77 -0.78 0.56
C ALA A 288 -3.95 -0.69 -0.96
N GLY A 289 -5.09 -0.14 -1.41
CA GLY A 289 -5.34 0.06 -2.83
C GLY A 289 -4.47 1.14 -3.44
N SER A 290 -4.24 2.26 -2.73
CA SER A 290 -3.43 3.38 -3.24
C SER A 290 -1.92 3.21 -3.02
N PHE A 291 -1.51 2.44 -2.01
CA PHE A 291 -0.12 2.30 -1.58
C PHE A 291 0.85 1.96 -2.71
N PRO A 292 0.62 0.94 -3.56
CA PRO A 292 1.58 0.58 -4.59
C PRO A 292 1.83 1.71 -5.60
N TYR A 293 0.79 2.43 -5.94
CA TYR A 293 0.87 3.49 -6.96
C TYR A 293 1.40 4.80 -6.41
N ARG A 294 0.95 5.19 -5.22
CA ARG A 294 1.35 6.45 -4.59
C ARG A 294 2.71 6.33 -3.94
N GLU A 295 2.83 5.45 -2.95
CA GLU A 295 4.08 5.32 -2.19
C GLU A 295 5.17 4.65 -3.04
N GLY A 296 4.79 3.71 -3.93
CA GLY A 296 5.70 3.13 -4.90
C GLY A 296 6.29 4.17 -5.84
N LEU A 297 5.46 5.08 -6.37
CA LEU A 297 5.92 6.20 -7.19
C LEU A 297 6.88 7.11 -6.41
N PHE A 298 6.52 7.50 -5.19
CA PHE A 298 7.37 8.38 -4.37
C PHE A 298 8.71 7.73 -4.04
N PHE A 299 8.69 6.45 -3.69
CA PHE A 299 9.89 5.66 -3.47
C PHE A 299 10.77 5.61 -4.71
N GLU A 300 10.22 5.23 -5.88
CA GLU A 300 10.99 5.12 -7.12
C GLU A 300 11.51 6.46 -7.61
N ALA A 301 10.73 7.52 -7.53
CA ALA A 301 11.16 8.87 -7.88
C ALA A 301 12.30 9.35 -6.98
N ASP A 302 12.26 9.02 -5.71
CA ASP A 302 13.31 9.38 -4.76
C ASP A 302 14.61 8.59 -5.00
N ILE A 303 14.51 7.27 -5.25
CA ILE A 303 15.68 6.45 -5.65
C ILE A 303 16.25 6.95 -7.00
N LEU A 304 15.39 7.26 -7.96
CA LEU A 304 15.79 7.83 -9.25
C LEU A 304 16.58 9.15 -9.09
N GLY A 305 16.08 10.02 -8.22
CA GLY A 305 16.75 11.30 -7.91
C GLY A 305 18.07 11.12 -7.15
N LYS A 306 18.13 10.24 -6.15
CA LYS A 306 19.30 10.03 -5.29
C LYS A 306 20.39 9.15 -5.91
N ARG A 307 20.01 8.12 -6.68
CA ARG A 307 20.90 7.04 -7.15
C ARG A 307 20.89 6.82 -8.66
N GLY A 308 19.97 7.46 -9.36
CA GLY A 308 19.85 7.39 -10.82
C GLY A 308 19.12 6.15 -11.33
N LYS A 309 18.92 6.10 -12.65
CA LYS A 309 18.07 5.15 -13.37
C LYS A 309 18.40 3.69 -13.07
N GLN A 310 19.67 3.31 -13.13
CA GLN A 310 20.06 1.91 -12.90
C GLN A 310 19.69 1.42 -11.49
N ALA A 311 19.84 2.27 -10.48
CA ALA A 311 19.46 1.93 -9.12
C ALA A 311 17.94 1.82 -8.98
N ALA A 312 17.18 2.78 -9.54
CA ALA A 312 15.72 2.81 -9.47
C ALA A 312 15.07 1.62 -10.19
N PHE A 313 15.54 1.24 -11.37
CA PHE A 313 14.91 0.15 -12.13
C PHE A 313 15.54 -1.22 -11.84
N GLN A 314 16.82 -1.43 -12.15
CA GLN A 314 17.44 -2.75 -11.96
C GLN A 314 17.83 -3.01 -10.50
N GLY A 315 18.35 -1.98 -9.80
CA GLY A 315 18.86 -2.12 -8.45
C GLY A 315 17.80 -2.57 -7.45
N VAL A 316 16.61 -1.98 -7.51
CA VAL A 316 15.50 -2.34 -6.60
C VAL A 316 14.91 -3.74 -6.88
N PHE A 317 15.00 -4.25 -8.12
CA PHE A 317 14.65 -5.64 -8.41
C PHE A 317 15.67 -6.62 -7.82
N ALA A 318 16.96 -6.26 -7.85
CA ALA A 318 18.03 -7.08 -7.28
C ALA A 318 18.01 -7.07 -5.74
N GLN A 319 17.68 -5.94 -5.14
CA GLN A 319 17.61 -5.75 -3.70
C GLN A 319 16.31 -5.03 -3.31
N PRO A 320 15.16 -5.69 -3.35
CA PRO A 320 13.88 -5.04 -3.07
C PRO A 320 13.77 -4.55 -1.61
N PRO A 321 12.87 -3.58 -1.35
CA PRO A 321 12.47 -3.26 0.01
C PRO A 321 11.96 -4.50 0.73
N ARG A 322 12.25 -4.61 2.01
CA ARG A 322 11.94 -5.77 2.84
C ARG A 322 10.57 -5.70 3.50
N ASN A 323 10.03 -4.49 3.61
CA ASN A 323 8.75 -4.20 4.26
C ASN A 323 8.16 -2.87 3.75
N THR A 324 6.94 -2.56 4.16
CA THR A 324 6.26 -1.32 3.79
C THR A 324 6.90 -0.08 4.40
N HIS A 325 7.58 -0.20 5.56
CA HIS A 325 8.35 0.88 6.15
C HIS A 325 9.46 1.39 5.22
N GLU A 326 10.20 0.47 4.58
CA GLU A 326 11.25 0.84 3.63
C GLU A 326 10.71 1.50 2.35
N VAL A 327 9.44 1.26 2.01
CA VAL A 327 8.77 1.97 0.90
C VAL A 327 8.35 3.38 1.33
N PHE A 328 7.80 3.54 2.56
CA PHE A 328 7.48 4.87 3.11
C PHE A 328 8.72 5.73 3.36
N ASP A 329 9.84 5.12 3.72
CA ASP A 329 11.12 5.79 3.98
C ASP A 329 12.25 5.20 3.13
N SER A 330 12.49 5.83 1.97
CA SER A 330 13.55 5.43 1.05
C SER A 330 14.96 5.54 1.66
N ASN A 331 15.16 6.38 2.71
CA ASN A 331 16.45 6.44 3.41
C ASN A 331 16.64 5.17 4.24
N ALA A 332 15.61 4.69 4.96
CA ALA A 332 15.66 3.41 5.67
C ALA A 332 16.00 2.25 4.71
N TYR A 333 15.43 2.26 3.49
CA TYR A 333 15.80 1.32 2.43
C TYR A 333 17.26 1.45 2.01
N LEU A 334 17.74 2.66 1.73
CA LEU A 334 19.12 2.90 1.26
C LEU A 334 20.19 2.58 2.32
N GLU A 335 19.87 2.82 3.59
CA GLU A 335 20.73 2.50 4.72
C GLU A 335 20.79 1.00 5.00
N ARG A 336 19.80 0.23 4.57
CA ARG A 336 19.68 -1.22 4.84
C ARG A 336 19.90 -1.55 6.31
N ALA A 337 19.33 -0.72 7.18
CA ALA A 337 19.42 -0.91 8.63
C ALA A 337 19.03 -2.33 9.03
N LYS A 338 19.68 -2.88 10.05
CA LYS A 338 19.34 -4.21 10.56
C LYS A 338 17.92 -4.21 11.08
N LEU A 339 17.09 -5.11 10.52
CA LEU A 339 15.75 -5.34 11.05
C LEU A 339 15.84 -6.20 12.32
N THR A 340 15.09 -5.83 13.34
CA THR A 340 14.91 -6.67 14.52
C THR A 340 13.61 -7.46 14.33
N PRO A 341 13.67 -8.77 14.06
CA PRO A 341 12.47 -9.53 13.84
C PRO A 341 11.66 -9.65 15.14
N VAL A 342 10.35 -9.44 15.03
CA VAL A 342 9.41 -9.72 16.10
C VAL A 342 8.93 -11.16 15.90
N VAL A 343 9.34 -12.06 16.80
CA VAL A 343 9.05 -13.49 16.68
C VAL A 343 8.09 -13.90 17.80
N ILE A 344 6.96 -14.50 17.42
CA ILE A 344 6.10 -15.22 18.37
C ILE A 344 6.58 -16.66 18.42
N PRO A 345 6.95 -17.18 19.60
CA PRO A 345 7.36 -18.57 19.73
C PRO A 345 6.22 -19.54 19.42
N ASP A 346 6.53 -20.84 19.28
CA ASP A 346 5.49 -21.85 19.25
C ASP A 346 4.76 -21.89 20.60
N VAL A 347 3.62 -21.21 20.63
CA VAL A 347 2.78 -21.09 21.83
C VAL A 347 1.73 -22.20 21.95
N ARG A 348 1.60 -23.08 20.94
CA ARG A 348 0.63 -24.19 20.96
C ARG A 348 0.72 -25.07 22.21
N PRO A 349 1.92 -25.40 22.74
CA PRO A 349 2.01 -26.18 23.98
C PRO A 349 1.46 -25.48 25.22
N LEU A 350 1.22 -24.19 25.17
CA LEU A 350 0.66 -23.39 26.25
C LEU A 350 -0.88 -23.29 26.17
N LEU A 351 -1.43 -23.66 25.04
CA LEU A 351 -2.85 -23.61 24.74
C LEU A 351 -3.48 -24.98 24.99
N SER A 352 -4.79 -25.00 25.35
CA SER A 352 -5.56 -26.23 25.37
C SER A 352 -5.78 -26.75 23.93
N ASN A 353 -6.21 -28.03 23.83
CA ASN A 353 -6.55 -28.64 22.53
C ASN A 353 -7.75 -27.96 21.83
N ASP A 354 -8.36 -26.98 22.49
CA ASP A 354 -9.46 -26.19 21.91
C ASP A 354 -9.01 -25.08 20.97
N TYR A 355 -7.71 -24.87 20.83
CA TYR A 355 -7.13 -23.85 19.96
C TYR A 355 -6.38 -24.49 18.78
N GLU A 356 -6.74 -24.09 17.58
CA GLU A 356 -6.08 -24.46 16.33
C GLU A 356 -5.53 -23.21 15.65
N VAL A 357 -4.32 -23.27 15.11
CA VAL A 357 -3.77 -22.15 14.32
C VAL A 357 -4.67 -21.90 13.12
N PHE A 358 -5.19 -20.69 13.04
CA PHE A 358 -6.15 -20.27 12.02
C PHE A 358 -5.49 -19.42 10.93
N ASP A 359 -4.66 -18.45 11.35
CA ASP A 359 -3.95 -17.54 10.48
C ASP A 359 -2.70 -17.00 11.20
N SER A 360 -1.69 -16.61 10.45
CA SER A 360 -0.50 -15.94 11.02
C SER A 360 0.11 -15.03 9.96
N GLY A 361 0.85 -14.02 10.39
CA GLY A 361 1.50 -13.11 9.47
C GLY A 361 2.12 -11.90 10.15
N SER A 362 2.60 -10.97 9.34
CA SER A 362 3.05 -9.66 9.81
C SER A 362 1.90 -8.65 9.82
N PHE A 363 2.01 -7.66 10.70
CA PHE A 363 1.14 -6.50 10.73
C PHE A 363 2.05 -5.28 10.64
N GLY A 364 2.17 -4.77 9.40
CA GLY A 364 3.19 -3.82 9.01
C GLY A 364 2.84 -2.36 9.29
N GLU A 365 3.75 -1.45 8.92
CA GLU A 365 3.50 -0.01 9.08
C GLU A 365 2.25 0.43 8.28
N LEU A 366 2.03 -0.12 7.08
CA LEU A 366 0.83 0.17 6.29
C LEU A 366 -0.45 -0.21 7.02
N ASP A 367 -0.48 -1.39 7.66
CA ASP A 367 -1.64 -1.84 8.43
C ASP A 367 -1.88 -0.97 9.66
N VAL A 368 -0.78 -0.60 10.35
CA VAL A 368 -0.83 0.33 11.49
C VAL A 368 -1.40 1.67 11.06
N ARG A 369 -0.92 2.25 9.97
CA ARG A 369 -1.44 3.51 9.41
C ARG A 369 -2.93 3.41 9.07
N ALA A 370 -3.32 2.32 8.42
CA ALA A 370 -4.72 2.07 8.08
C ALA A 370 -5.60 1.95 9.32
N LEU A 371 -5.15 1.22 10.34
CA LEU A 371 -5.87 1.05 11.60
C LEU A 371 -6.03 2.38 12.36
N LEU A 372 -4.96 3.16 12.48
CA LEU A 372 -4.98 4.47 13.10
C LEU A 372 -5.97 5.40 12.40
N LYS A 373 -5.90 5.50 11.07
CA LYS A 373 -6.83 6.31 10.26
C LYS A 373 -8.28 5.82 10.34
N GLN A 374 -8.50 4.49 10.39
CA GLN A 374 -9.83 3.88 10.49
C GLN A 374 -10.58 4.38 11.72
N PHE A 375 -9.90 4.57 12.84
CA PHE A 375 -10.49 5.04 14.08
C PHE A 375 -10.30 6.55 14.35
N GLY A 376 -9.83 7.30 13.35
CA GLY A 376 -9.77 8.77 13.37
C GLY A 376 -8.45 9.35 13.89
N ASP A 377 -7.45 8.52 14.19
CA ASP A 377 -6.13 8.98 14.64
C ASP A 377 -5.18 9.24 13.45
N LYS A 378 -5.43 10.35 12.76
CA LYS A 378 -4.60 10.77 11.63
C LYS A 378 -3.20 11.19 12.05
N HIS A 379 -3.07 11.85 13.21
CA HIS A 379 -1.77 12.24 13.76
C HIS A 379 -0.94 11.02 14.13
N GLY A 380 -1.55 10.01 14.78
CA GLY A 380 -0.87 8.75 15.07
C GLY A 380 -0.31 8.10 13.80
N ALA A 381 -1.07 8.13 12.72
CA ALA A 381 -0.64 7.55 11.44
C ALA A 381 0.55 8.28 10.80
N THR A 382 0.73 9.58 11.04
CA THR A 382 1.85 10.37 10.49
C THR A 382 3.04 10.43 11.43
N ASP A 383 2.80 10.55 12.74
CA ASP A 383 3.82 10.92 13.71
C ASP A 383 4.37 9.70 14.47
N PHE A 384 3.55 8.65 14.66
CA PHE A 384 3.95 7.47 15.45
C PHE A 384 4.11 6.19 14.62
N ALA A 385 3.29 5.97 13.58
CA ALA A 385 3.45 4.79 12.74
C ALA A 385 4.85 4.67 12.11
N PRO A 386 5.56 5.76 11.71
CA PRO A 386 6.94 5.67 11.23
C PRO A 386 7.95 5.12 12.26
N ALA A 387 7.60 5.08 13.53
CA ALA A 387 8.42 4.46 14.57
C ALA A 387 8.21 2.94 14.71
N TRP A 388 7.34 2.34 13.90
CA TRP A 388 7.16 0.90 13.82
C TRP A 388 8.46 0.22 13.35
N GLN A 389 8.88 -0.86 14.01
CA GLN A 389 10.08 -1.63 13.69
C GLN A 389 9.79 -3.09 13.37
N GLY A 390 8.60 -3.57 13.74
CA GLY A 390 8.17 -4.92 13.45
C GLY A 390 6.83 -5.24 14.11
N GLY A 391 6.10 -6.18 13.53
CA GLY A 391 4.84 -6.66 14.12
C GLY A 391 4.44 -7.99 13.51
N THR A 392 4.14 -8.96 14.38
CA THR A 392 3.77 -10.33 14.01
C THR A 392 2.51 -10.74 14.79
N TYR A 393 1.64 -11.48 14.14
CA TYR A 393 0.46 -12.02 14.81
C TYR A 393 0.29 -13.51 14.53
N VAL A 394 -0.41 -14.17 15.46
CA VAL A 394 -1.00 -15.49 15.27
C VAL A 394 -2.45 -15.44 15.71
N ALA A 395 -3.35 -15.86 14.84
CA ALA A 395 -4.76 -16.04 15.13
C ALA A 395 -5.07 -17.53 15.32
N PHE A 396 -5.89 -17.84 16.30
CA PHE A 396 -6.30 -19.19 16.64
C PHE A 396 -7.82 -19.32 16.52
N LYS A 397 -8.28 -20.39 15.86
CA LYS A 397 -9.68 -20.79 15.93
C LYS A 397 -9.93 -21.51 17.25
N ARG A 398 -10.99 -21.13 17.93
CA ARG A 398 -11.42 -21.75 19.19
C ARG A 398 -12.51 -22.77 18.91
N SER A 399 -12.36 -23.98 19.43
CA SER A 399 -13.44 -24.96 19.51
C SER A 399 -14.33 -24.59 20.70
N GLN A 400 -15.59 -24.22 20.48
CA GLN A 400 -16.51 -23.89 21.56
C GLN A 400 -16.87 -25.14 22.35
N PRO A 401 -16.67 -25.17 23.68
CA PRO A 401 -17.18 -26.28 24.52
C PRO A 401 -18.72 -26.29 24.43
N GLY A 402 -19.29 -27.36 23.89
CA GLY A 402 -20.72 -27.53 23.78
C GLY A 402 -21.33 -27.33 22.40
N SER A 403 -20.56 -26.98 21.39
CA SER A 403 -21.00 -26.95 19.96
C SER A 403 -21.10 -28.37 19.35
N ALA A 404 -21.50 -29.36 20.15
CA ALA A 404 -21.82 -30.71 19.67
C ALA A 404 -23.15 -30.78 18.91
N THR A 405 -23.76 -29.63 18.57
CA THR A 405 -24.95 -29.59 17.71
C THR A 405 -24.53 -29.35 16.27
N ASN A 406 -24.30 -30.43 15.56
CA ASN A 406 -24.65 -30.73 14.15
C ASN A 406 -24.74 -29.56 13.11
N SER A 407 -23.90 -28.56 13.16
CA SER A 407 -23.75 -27.64 12.02
C SER A 407 -22.29 -27.53 11.59
N ALA A 408 -21.79 -28.64 11.02
CA ALA A 408 -20.50 -28.66 10.30
C ALA A 408 -20.46 -27.70 9.09
N SER A 409 -21.47 -26.85 8.94
CA SER A 409 -21.63 -25.90 7.82
C SER A 409 -21.64 -24.43 8.25
N ALA A 410 -21.54 -24.09 9.54
CA ALA A 410 -21.51 -22.69 9.96
C ALA A 410 -20.12 -22.08 9.68
N GLN A 411 -20.10 -21.00 8.93
CA GLN A 411 -18.87 -20.23 8.71
C GLN A 411 -18.37 -19.64 10.04
N PRO A 412 -17.04 -19.68 10.31
CA PRO A 412 -16.50 -19.11 11.54
C PRO A 412 -16.74 -17.60 11.59
N THR A 413 -16.94 -17.10 12.80
CA THR A 413 -17.12 -15.68 13.09
C THR A 413 -15.92 -15.13 13.89
N THR A 414 -15.87 -13.82 14.11
CA THR A 414 -14.81 -13.21 14.94
C THR A 414 -14.84 -13.73 16.39
N ALA A 415 -16.00 -14.18 16.89
CA ALA A 415 -16.15 -14.81 18.21
C ALA A 415 -15.42 -16.16 18.31
N ASP A 416 -15.18 -16.82 17.17
CA ASP A 416 -14.47 -18.09 17.12
C ASP A 416 -12.95 -17.92 17.00
N VAL A 417 -12.45 -16.66 16.93
CA VAL A 417 -11.03 -16.35 16.75
C VAL A 417 -10.45 -15.68 17.99
N ALA A 418 -9.33 -16.23 18.48
CA ALA A 418 -8.45 -15.56 19.43
C ALA A 418 -7.19 -15.06 18.71
N LEU A 419 -6.66 -13.90 19.13
CA LEU A 419 -5.57 -13.21 18.43
C LEU A 419 -4.46 -12.86 19.42
N LEU A 420 -3.23 -13.27 19.12
CA LEU A 420 -2.01 -12.78 19.75
C LEU A 420 -1.26 -11.92 18.74
N TYR A 421 -1.01 -10.66 19.07
CA TYR A 421 -0.24 -9.72 18.26
C TYR A 421 0.89 -9.12 19.10
N VAL A 422 2.09 -9.08 18.52
CA VAL A 422 3.29 -8.52 19.14
C VAL A 422 3.89 -7.51 18.19
N SER A 423 4.16 -6.32 18.68
CA SER A 423 4.84 -5.26 17.90
C SER A 423 5.99 -4.65 18.68
N HIS A 424 7.00 -4.18 17.95
CA HIS A 424 8.15 -3.46 18.50
C HIS A 424 8.26 -2.07 17.88
N TRP A 425 8.62 -1.09 18.71
CA TRP A 425 8.61 0.32 18.36
C TRP A 425 9.98 0.97 18.62
N LYS A 426 10.35 1.95 17.83
CA LYS A 426 11.63 2.66 17.94
C LYS A 426 11.81 3.41 19.26
N ASN A 427 10.71 3.85 19.86
CA ASN A 427 10.72 4.63 21.09
C ASN A 427 9.47 4.37 21.94
N THR A 428 9.57 4.67 23.22
CA THR A 428 8.52 4.49 24.22
C THR A 428 7.26 5.29 23.89
N GLN A 429 7.41 6.51 23.37
CA GLN A 429 6.26 7.36 23.06
C GLN A 429 5.34 6.72 21.99
N ALA A 430 5.93 6.12 20.96
CA ALA A 430 5.16 5.44 19.92
C ALA A 430 4.54 4.13 20.44
N ALA A 431 5.26 3.36 21.26
CA ALA A 431 4.74 2.15 21.92
C ALA A 431 3.52 2.48 22.79
N GLU A 432 3.67 3.48 23.67
CA GLU A 432 2.60 3.97 24.57
C GLU A 432 1.40 4.48 23.76
N HIS A 433 1.65 5.27 22.72
CA HIS A 433 0.59 5.79 21.85
C HIS A 433 -0.20 4.65 21.22
N PHE A 434 0.48 3.67 20.62
CA PHE A 434 -0.18 2.53 19.98
C PHE A 434 -0.93 1.65 21.00
N ALA A 435 -0.34 1.35 22.15
CA ALA A 435 -0.98 0.55 23.19
C ALA A 435 -2.28 1.21 23.69
N ARG A 436 -2.23 2.51 23.98
CA ARG A 436 -3.39 3.30 24.40
C ARG A 436 -4.44 3.39 23.30
N PHE A 437 -4.01 3.67 22.06
CA PHE A 437 -4.90 3.71 20.90
C PHE A 437 -5.62 2.37 20.74
N TYR A 438 -4.88 1.24 20.72
CA TYR A 438 -5.47 -0.09 20.54
C TYR A 438 -6.52 -0.39 21.61
N ALA A 439 -6.20 -0.15 22.86
CA ALA A 439 -7.12 -0.34 23.99
C ALA A 439 -8.40 0.50 23.86
N THR A 440 -8.28 1.77 23.46
CA THR A 440 -9.43 2.67 23.30
C THR A 440 -10.31 2.32 22.11
N THR A 441 -9.76 1.69 21.06
CA THR A 441 -10.56 1.27 19.90
C THR A 441 -11.43 0.04 20.17
N VAL A 442 -11.15 -0.74 21.21
CA VAL A 442 -11.96 -1.92 21.58
C VAL A 442 -13.43 -1.54 21.74
N ALA A 443 -13.73 -0.44 22.44
CA ALA A 443 -15.10 0.05 22.60
C ALA A 443 -15.82 0.44 21.29
N LYS A 444 -15.05 0.68 20.22
CA LYS A 444 -15.60 0.97 18.88
C LYS A 444 -15.78 -0.27 18.02
N ARG A 445 -15.11 -1.38 18.37
CA ARG A 445 -15.12 -2.64 17.62
C ARG A 445 -16.12 -3.66 18.18
N TYR A 446 -16.40 -3.58 19.47
CA TYR A 446 -17.23 -4.52 20.24
C TYR A 446 -18.47 -3.82 20.80
N LYS A 447 -19.59 -4.55 20.92
CA LYS A 447 -20.87 -3.98 21.38
C LYS A 447 -20.88 -3.76 22.88
N ASP A 448 -20.35 -4.74 23.63
CA ASP A 448 -20.42 -4.78 25.09
C ASP A 448 -19.01 -4.66 25.70
N ALA A 449 -18.27 -3.62 25.30
CA ALA A 449 -16.93 -3.38 25.81
C ALA A 449 -16.96 -2.62 27.14
N SER A 450 -16.26 -3.14 28.16
CA SER A 450 -16.09 -2.47 29.44
C SER A 450 -14.66 -2.59 29.96
N VAL A 451 -14.07 -1.45 30.34
CA VAL A 451 -12.73 -1.40 30.94
C VAL A 451 -12.76 -2.05 32.31
N GLN A 452 -11.83 -2.94 32.57
CA GLN A 452 -11.68 -3.67 33.82
C GLN A 452 -10.43 -3.20 34.57
N PRO A 453 -10.40 -3.33 35.91
CA PRO A 453 -9.16 -3.15 36.65
C PRO A 453 -8.09 -4.14 36.17
N VAL A 454 -6.90 -3.62 35.92
CA VAL A 454 -5.76 -4.47 35.56
C VAL A 454 -5.23 -5.15 36.81
N PRO A 455 -5.05 -6.49 36.80
CA PRO A 455 -4.43 -7.19 37.92
C PRO A 455 -3.05 -6.62 38.24
N VAL A 456 -2.75 -6.43 39.52
CA VAL A 456 -1.44 -5.99 39.97
C VAL A 456 -0.39 -7.04 39.56
N CYS A 457 0.65 -6.63 38.88
CA CYS A 457 1.75 -7.50 38.53
C CYS A 457 2.50 -7.89 39.83
N ALA A 458 2.44 -9.17 40.21
CA ALA A 458 3.01 -9.67 41.46
C ALA A 458 4.51 -10.03 41.33
N THR A 459 5.02 -10.25 40.12
CA THR A 459 6.38 -10.76 39.92
C THR A 459 7.02 -10.06 38.72
N ALA A 460 8.12 -9.38 38.96
CA ALA A 460 8.91 -8.74 37.89
C ALA A 460 9.48 -9.81 36.92
N PRO A 461 9.63 -9.46 35.62
CA PRO A 461 9.36 -8.15 35.03
C PRO A 461 7.86 -7.89 34.79
N CYS A 462 7.44 -6.64 34.94
CA CYS A 462 6.08 -6.19 34.76
C CYS A 462 5.96 -5.26 33.54
N PRO A 463 4.78 -5.20 32.89
CA PRO A 463 4.49 -4.18 31.88
C PRO A 463 4.54 -2.79 32.55
N VAL A 464 4.96 -1.79 31.79
CA VAL A 464 4.95 -0.37 32.24
C VAL A 464 3.57 0.25 32.07
N GLY A 465 2.77 -0.29 31.14
CA GLY A 465 1.38 0.06 30.93
C GLY A 465 0.57 -1.20 30.58
N ALA A 466 -0.66 -1.26 31.07
CA ALA A 466 -1.58 -2.34 30.70
C ALA A 466 -3.04 -1.86 30.69
N ALA A 467 -3.84 -2.45 29.80
CA ALA A 467 -5.28 -2.27 29.75
C ALA A 467 -5.98 -3.62 29.62
N LEU A 468 -7.07 -3.79 30.35
CA LEU A 468 -7.95 -4.95 30.26
C LEU A 468 -9.35 -4.48 29.91
N VAL A 469 -9.88 -4.95 28.79
CA VAL A 469 -11.24 -4.64 28.34
C VAL A 469 -12.01 -5.94 28.15
N SER A 470 -13.10 -6.10 28.89
CA SER A 470 -14.05 -7.22 28.68
C SER A 470 -14.93 -6.93 27.48
N THR A 471 -15.17 -7.93 26.65
CA THR A 471 -16.06 -7.86 25.49
C THR A 471 -16.92 -9.09 25.37
N GLU A 472 -17.96 -9.05 24.55
CA GLU A 472 -18.84 -10.21 24.27
C GLU A 472 -18.09 -11.40 23.62
N GLU A 473 -16.91 -11.16 23.04
CA GLU A 473 -16.07 -12.21 22.43
C GLU A 473 -14.93 -12.68 23.34
N GLY A 474 -14.85 -12.13 24.55
CA GLY A 474 -13.80 -12.39 25.52
C GLY A 474 -12.94 -11.17 25.83
N PRO A 475 -11.97 -11.30 26.76
CA PRO A 475 -11.15 -10.17 27.15
C PRO A 475 -10.15 -9.75 26.05
N VAL A 476 -9.86 -8.46 26.00
CA VAL A 476 -8.76 -7.87 25.24
C VAL A 476 -7.76 -7.29 26.24
N ILE A 477 -6.54 -7.79 26.21
CA ILE A 477 -5.45 -7.36 27.07
C ILE A 477 -4.38 -6.73 26.20
N VAL A 478 -4.01 -5.50 26.53
CA VAL A 478 -2.94 -4.75 25.87
C VAL A 478 -1.86 -4.46 26.91
N GLU A 479 -0.64 -4.88 26.65
CA GLU A 479 0.50 -4.68 27.52
C GLU A 479 1.60 -3.90 26.80
N GLU A 480 2.12 -2.86 27.45
CA GLU A 480 3.29 -2.11 27.03
C GLU A 480 4.48 -2.50 27.92
N TRP A 481 5.62 -2.77 27.30
CA TRP A 481 6.80 -3.25 27.99
C TRP A 481 8.00 -2.29 27.89
N PRO A 482 8.94 -2.30 28.88
CA PRO A 482 10.06 -1.33 28.93
C PRO A 482 10.96 -1.32 27.71
N ASP A 483 10.98 -2.39 26.91
CA ASP A 483 11.74 -2.53 25.68
C ASP A 483 11.00 -2.01 24.44
N ASN A 484 9.94 -1.22 24.63
CA ASN A 484 9.06 -0.71 23.58
C ASN A 484 8.29 -1.80 22.84
N THR A 485 8.11 -2.97 23.44
CA THR A 485 7.25 -4.02 22.90
C THR A 485 5.81 -3.80 23.38
N VAL A 486 4.86 -3.95 22.45
CA VAL A 486 3.42 -3.99 22.77
C VAL A 486 2.90 -5.37 22.44
N ILE A 487 2.24 -6.00 23.42
CA ILE A 487 1.60 -7.31 23.29
C ILE A 487 0.09 -7.12 23.40
N VAL A 488 -0.64 -7.64 22.43
CA VAL A 488 -2.09 -7.67 22.41
C VAL A 488 -2.56 -9.11 22.43
N SER A 489 -3.39 -9.45 23.39
CA SER A 489 -4.07 -10.75 23.50
C SER A 489 -5.57 -10.52 23.45
N GLU A 490 -6.25 -10.97 22.41
CA GLU A 490 -7.71 -10.88 22.27
C GLU A 490 -8.36 -12.25 22.38
N SER A 491 -9.43 -12.34 23.17
CA SER A 491 -10.27 -13.53 23.31
C SER A 491 -9.57 -14.76 23.91
N PHE A 492 -8.44 -14.58 24.58
CA PHE A 492 -7.87 -15.55 25.52
C PHE A 492 -8.35 -15.22 26.94
N ASP A 493 -8.51 -16.21 27.79
CA ASP A 493 -8.67 -15.96 29.21
C ASP A 493 -7.39 -15.32 29.79
N SER A 494 -7.53 -14.63 30.93
CA SER A 494 -6.42 -13.87 31.50
C SER A 494 -5.22 -14.75 31.91
N ALA A 495 -5.44 -15.98 32.31
CA ALA A 495 -4.37 -16.90 32.71
C ALA A 495 -3.59 -17.37 31.46
N THR A 496 -4.29 -17.67 30.38
CA THR A 496 -3.71 -18.03 29.09
C THR A 496 -2.94 -16.82 28.50
N ALA A 497 -3.54 -15.63 28.50
CA ALA A 497 -2.88 -14.42 28.02
C ALA A 497 -1.56 -14.13 28.77
N ALA A 498 -1.54 -14.30 30.10
CA ALA A 498 -0.33 -14.12 30.90
C ALA A 498 0.79 -15.14 30.53
N LYS A 499 0.42 -16.40 30.24
CA LYS A 499 1.37 -17.41 29.76
C LYS A 499 1.93 -17.07 28.40
N LEU A 500 1.08 -16.60 27.48
CA LEU A 500 1.49 -16.17 26.13
C LEU A 500 2.44 -14.97 26.19
N SER A 501 2.10 -13.97 26.98
CA SER A 501 2.96 -12.79 27.21
C SER A 501 4.31 -13.18 27.79
N SER A 502 4.34 -14.06 28.78
CA SER A 502 5.59 -14.58 29.36
C SER A 502 6.42 -15.34 28.34
N ALA A 503 5.81 -16.18 27.49
CA ALA A 503 6.51 -16.96 26.47
C ALA A 503 7.15 -16.06 25.40
N VAL A 504 6.43 -15.05 24.93
CA VAL A 504 6.94 -14.07 23.95
C VAL A 504 8.18 -13.34 24.47
N ARG A 505 8.27 -13.12 25.78
CA ARG A 505 9.31 -12.34 26.44
C ARG A 505 10.49 -13.14 26.96
N THR A 506 10.44 -14.46 26.93
CA THR A 506 11.52 -15.30 27.42
C THR A 506 12.62 -15.42 26.35
N PRO A 507 13.83 -14.84 26.54
CA PRO A 507 14.92 -14.98 25.59
C PRO A 507 15.43 -16.43 25.55
N GLY A 508 15.69 -16.98 24.37
CA GLY A 508 16.62 -18.12 24.23
C GLY A 508 16.05 -19.53 24.15
N ARG A 509 14.81 -19.74 23.77
CA ARG A 509 14.46 -21.00 23.10
C ARG A 509 14.71 -20.83 21.62
N GLU A 510 15.74 -21.51 21.08
CA GLU A 510 15.86 -21.73 19.65
C GLU A 510 14.51 -22.26 19.15
N GLN A 511 13.82 -21.43 18.41
CA GLN A 511 12.46 -21.71 18.04
C GLN A 511 12.49 -22.39 16.69
N HIS A 512 12.40 -23.69 16.71
CA HIS A 512 11.86 -24.41 15.58
C HIS A 512 10.39 -24.01 15.45
N ALA A 513 10.11 -22.98 14.67
CA ALA A 513 8.78 -22.79 14.12
C ALA A 513 8.43 -24.10 13.42
N SER A 514 7.37 -24.73 13.83
CA SER A 514 6.91 -26.00 13.28
C SER A 514 6.62 -25.82 11.78
N THR A 515 7.39 -26.50 10.97
CA THR A 515 7.55 -26.32 9.53
C THR A 515 6.41 -26.88 8.68
N GLU A 516 5.37 -27.46 9.25
CA GLU A 516 4.44 -28.29 8.46
C GLU A 516 3.11 -27.63 8.05
N SER A 517 2.76 -26.44 8.53
CA SER A 517 1.48 -25.84 8.18
C SER A 517 1.51 -24.33 7.86
N GLN A 518 2.65 -23.67 7.99
CA GLN A 518 2.74 -22.21 7.77
C GLN A 518 2.79 -21.82 6.29
N ASP A 519 3.23 -22.72 5.41
CA ASP A 519 3.30 -22.47 3.96
C ASP A 519 1.91 -22.25 3.30
N GLU A 520 0.84 -22.68 3.95
CA GLU A 520 -0.54 -22.51 3.46
C GLU A 520 -1.30 -21.35 4.09
N LEU A 521 -0.79 -20.76 5.17
CA LEU A 521 -1.58 -19.86 6.02
C LEU A 521 -1.45 -18.38 5.68
N SER A 522 -0.33 -17.93 5.13
CA SER A 522 -0.10 -16.50 4.93
C SER A 522 -0.34 -16.05 3.49
N MET A 523 -1.58 -15.78 3.12
CA MET A 523 -1.86 -14.90 1.98
C MET A 523 -2.75 -13.76 2.43
N ARG A 524 -2.15 -12.61 2.63
CA ARG A 524 -2.87 -11.37 2.88
C ARG A 524 -3.57 -10.86 1.63
N LEU A 525 -4.48 -9.92 1.87
CA LEU A 525 -5.28 -9.18 0.91
C LEU A 525 -4.47 -8.78 -0.35
N TYR A 526 -3.24 -8.33 -0.17
CA TYR A 526 -2.36 -7.83 -1.24
C TYR A 526 -1.93 -8.88 -2.27
N ALA A 527 -1.87 -10.15 -1.87
CA ALA A 527 -1.51 -11.25 -2.77
C ALA A 527 -2.72 -11.81 -3.54
N LEU A 528 -3.95 -11.35 -3.24
CA LEU A 528 -5.16 -11.83 -3.89
C LEU A 528 -5.32 -11.21 -5.28
N PRO A 529 -5.48 -11.99 -6.35
CA PRO A 529 -5.67 -11.46 -7.70
C PRO A 529 -6.87 -10.51 -7.84
N ALA A 530 -7.93 -10.75 -7.04
CA ALA A 530 -9.08 -9.88 -6.99
C ALA A 530 -8.77 -8.52 -6.35
N PHE A 531 -7.87 -8.50 -5.39
CA PHE A 531 -7.43 -7.27 -4.77
C PHE A 531 -6.47 -6.51 -5.68
N ARG A 532 -5.61 -7.21 -6.43
CA ARG A 532 -4.80 -6.59 -7.50
C ARG A 532 -5.67 -5.89 -8.54
N ALA A 533 -6.72 -6.55 -9.04
CA ALA A 533 -7.65 -5.91 -9.96
C ALA A 533 -8.36 -4.67 -9.35
N PHE A 534 -8.62 -4.69 -8.05
CA PHE A 534 -9.12 -3.53 -7.32
C PHE A 534 -8.06 -2.42 -7.20
N GLN A 535 -6.80 -2.78 -6.96
CA GLN A 535 -5.68 -1.84 -6.92
C GLN A 535 -5.46 -1.18 -8.29
N GLU A 536 -5.49 -1.93 -9.37
CA GLU A 536 -5.40 -1.42 -10.75
C GLU A 536 -6.53 -0.44 -11.07
N ARG A 537 -7.74 -0.67 -10.53
CA ARG A 537 -8.81 0.31 -10.62
C ARG A 537 -8.45 1.62 -9.91
N ILE A 538 -7.90 1.54 -8.71
CA ILE A 538 -7.47 2.73 -7.97
C ILE A 538 -6.37 3.46 -8.73
N ALA A 539 -5.41 2.73 -9.31
CA ALA A 539 -4.40 3.32 -10.18
C ALA A 539 -5.04 4.13 -11.32
N ASN A 540 -6.00 3.54 -11.99
CA ASN A 540 -6.69 4.22 -13.09
C ASN A 540 -7.44 5.48 -12.65
N GLU A 541 -8.00 5.51 -11.44
CA GLU A 541 -8.60 6.73 -10.89
C GLU A 541 -7.53 7.78 -10.54
N ILE A 542 -6.38 7.34 -9.97
CA ILE A 542 -5.22 8.21 -9.73
C ILE A 542 -4.73 8.79 -11.07
N LEU A 543 -4.55 7.95 -12.07
CA LEU A 543 -4.09 8.33 -13.41
C LEU A 543 -5.09 9.29 -14.09
N ARG A 544 -6.39 9.05 -13.95
CA ARG A 544 -7.44 9.98 -14.42
C ARG A 544 -7.38 11.31 -13.68
N GLY A 545 -7.16 11.30 -12.37
CA GLY A 545 -6.98 12.50 -11.57
C GLY A 545 -5.80 13.34 -12.04
N ILE A 546 -4.67 12.71 -12.33
CA ILE A 546 -3.47 13.35 -12.88
C ILE A 546 -3.76 13.98 -14.25
N ILE A 547 -4.45 13.27 -15.14
CA ILE A 547 -4.80 13.74 -16.49
C ILE A 547 -5.82 14.90 -16.43
N ILE A 548 -6.81 14.82 -15.54
CA ILE A 548 -7.93 15.78 -15.50
C ILE A 548 -7.59 16.99 -14.62
N GLY A 549 -6.56 16.91 -13.79
CA GLY A 549 -6.11 18.02 -12.92
C GLY A 549 -7.19 18.43 -11.89
N ARG A 550 -7.85 17.46 -11.27
CA ARG A 550 -8.74 17.68 -10.12
C ARG A 550 -7.98 17.58 -8.81
#